data_b527416086bd5aba7f52fc5eb5d573c3
#
_entry.id   b527416086bd5aba7f52fc5eb5d573c3
#
_cell.length_a   1.000
_cell.length_b   1.000
_cell.length_c   1.000
_cell.angle_alpha   90.00
_cell.angle_beta   90.00
_cell.angle_gamma   90.00
#
_symmetry.space_group_name_H-M   'P 1'
#
loop_
_entity.id
_entity.type
_entity.pdbx_description
1 polymer ?
#
loop_
_entity_poly.entity_id
_entity_poly.type
_entity_poly.pdbx_seq_one_letter_code
_entity_poly.pdbx_strand_id
1 'polypeptide(L)'
;MSRLYEVIKDPIPKDVVAKGNKEGSWEYGYNPKYDVIIISRDGTIGPVYEINGLKIALPFPKHVEDRGGKWVPQEYPKELSKLKTIFDWNKYDNQFKGKWVDYIETEFDRRENGFWFLNKKQKTYITGTHYMYLQWTKIDVGLPEFRESNRIFFIYWEACKADTRCFGMCYLKNRRSGFSFMSSSELVNIGTITKNARLGILSKTGSDAKIMFTDKVVPISTNYPFFFKPVQDGMDKPKTELGFRVPASKITRNNMDKNEEDIEGLDTSIDWKNTADNSYDGEKLKLLIHDEAAKWTPPNNIESNWRVTKTCLRLGSRIIGKCMMGSTSNAMDKGGSGYKDLYNDSDPRKRSQNGQTKSGLYALFIPMEWNFEGFIDEHGWPVLEKPVEPIKGIDGGWIQDSV
;
A
#
# COMPACT_ATOMS: atom_id res chain seq x y z
N MET A 1 -9.56 -23.39 -10.22
CA MET A 1 -8.95 -22.08 -9.85
C MET A 1 -9.16 -21.84 -8.38
N SER A 2 -8.10 -21.57 -7.61
CA SER A 2 -8.22 -21.20 -6.21
C SER A 2 -8.94 -19.85 -6.07
N ARG A 3 -9.80 -19.70 -5.07
CA ARG A 3 -10.44 -18.41 -4.78
C ARG A 3 -9.51 -17.56 -3.93
N LEU A 4 -9.38 -16.27 -4.27
CA LEU A 4 -8.60 -15.33 -3.45
C LEU A 4 -9.35 -14.89 -2.19
N TYR A 5 -10.67 -14.95 -2.23
CA TYR A 5 -11.54 -14.56 -1.12
C TYR A 5 -12.90 -15.24 -1.23
N GLU A 6 -13.60 -15.26 -0.12
CA GLU A 6 -15.00 -15.66 -0.06
C GLU A 6 -15.85 -14.48 0.42
N VAL A 7 -17.04 -14.32 -0.15
CA VAL A 7 -18.02 -13.35 0.34
C VAL A 7 -18.84 -14.02 1.43
N ILE A 8 -18.69 -13.53 2.66
CA ILE A 8 -19.43 -14.06 3.81
C ILE A 8 -20.86 -13.54 3.77
N LYS A 9 -21.81 -14.46 3.77
CA LYS A 9 -23.23 -14.11 3.84
C LYS A 9 -23.63 -13.77 5.27
N ASP A 10 -24.16 -12.55 5.44
CA ASP A 10 -24.80 -12.07 6.68
C ASP A 10 -23.96 -12.29 7.98
N PRO A 11 -22.66 -11.92 8.00
CA PRO A 11 -21.83 -12.05 9.21
C PRO A 11 -22.29 -11.11 10.32
N ILE A 12 -23.03 -10.06 9.95
CA ILE A 12 -23.70 -9.12 10.84
C ILE A 12 -25.18 -9.10 10.45
N PRO A 13 -26.13 -9.12 11.41
CA PRO A 13 -27.57 -9.06 11.10
C PRO A 13 -27.92 -7.87 10.21
N LYS A 14 -28.78 -8.09 9.21
CA LYS A 14 -29.11 -7.08 8.18
C LYS A 14 -29.74 -5.81 8.74
N ASP A 15 -30.59 -5.94 9.75
CA ASP A 15 -31.20 -4.83 10.46
C ASP A 15 -30.16 -3.98 11.20
N VAL A 16 -29.15 -4.61 11.81
CA VAL A 16 -28.03 -3.93 12.46
C VAL A 16 -27.16 -3.21 11.45
N VAL A 17 -26.83 -3.85 10.31
CA VAL A 17 -26.11 -3.21 9.20
C VAL A 17 -26.89 -2.02 8.68
N ALA A 18 -28.19 -2.18 8.40
CA ALA A 18 -29.02 -1.11 7.85
C ALA A 18 -29.14 0.08 8.81
N LYS A 19 -29.26 -0.17 10.11
CA LYS A 19 -29.29 0.87 11.13
C LYS A 19 -27.95 1.62 11.18
N GLY A 20 -26.86 0.89 11.36
CA GLY A 20 -25.52 1.48 11.45
C GLY A 20 -25.10 2.23 10.20
N ASN A 21 -25.50 1.79 8.99
CA ASN A 21 -25.23 2.49 7.76
C ASN A 21 -26.03 3.80 7.62
N LYS A 22 -27.25 3.88 8.16
CA LYS A 22 -28.03 5.13 8.19
C LYS A 22 -27.44 6.14 9.15
N GLU A 23 -26.94 5.67 10.27
CA GLU A 23 -26.33 6.51 11.31
C GLU A 23 -24.85 6.83 11.01
N GLY A 24 -24.23 6.14 10.04
CA GLY A 24 -22.80 6.25 9.79
C GLY A 24 -21.95 5.84 11.00
N SER A 25 -22.37 4.80 11.73
CA SER A 25 -21.88 4.48 13.09
C SER A 25 -20.78 3.41 13.14
N TRP A 26 -20.34 2.87 11.99
CA TRP A 26 -19.30 1.84 11.95
C TRP A 26 -17.91 2.44 12.07
N GLU A 27 -17.17 2.05 13.09
CA GLU A 27 -15.82 2.54 13.33
C GLU A 27 -14.78 1.76 12.51
N TYR A 28 -13.84 2.49 11.91
CA TYR A 28 -12.68 1.93 11.26
C TYR A 28 -11.83 1.14 12.28
N GLY A 29 -11.57 -0.13 12.00
CA GLY A 29 -10.80 -1.00 12.88
C GLY A 29 -11.45 -2.36 13.16
N TYR A 30 -10.90 -3.07 14.13
CA TYR A 30 -11.43 -4.37 14.52
C TYR A 30 -12.68 -4.23 15.40
N ASN A 31 -13.75 -4.88 14.99
CA ASN A 31 -14.98 -4.99 15.77
C ASN A 31 -15.07 -6.37 16.45
N PRO A 32 -14.88 -6.46 17.78
CA PRO A 32 -14.84 -7.74 18.52
C PRO A 32 -16.20 -8.42 18.58
N LYS A 33 -17.30 -7.69 18.47
CA LYS A 33 -18.65 -8.25 18.56
C LYS A 33 -18.98 -9.18 17.39
N TYR A 34 -18.48 -8.86 16.20
CA TYR A 34 -18.76 -9.60 14.97
C TYR A 34 -17.53 -10.29 14.40
N ASP A 35 -16.38 -10.15 15.07
CA ASP A 35 -15.08 -10.65 14.61
C ASP A 35 -14.77 -10.24 13.16
N VAL A 36 -14.95 -8.96 12.86
CA VAL A 36 -14.66 -8.37 11.55
C VAL A 36 -13.73 -7.17 11.67
N ILE A 37 -12.92 -6.94 10.63
CA ILE A 37 -12.10 -5.74 10.51
C ILE A 37 -12.80 -4.80 9.52
N ILE A 38 -13.18 -3.62 9.97
CA ILE A 38 -13.88 -2.61 9.17
C ILE A 38 -12.85 -1.68 8.57
N ILE A 39 -12.78 -1.65 7.23
CA ILE A 39 -11.85 -0.78 6.49
C ILE A 39 -12.52 0.47 5.91
N SER A 40 -13.81 0.65 6.18
CA SER A 40 -14.55 1.85 5.83
C SER A 40 -14.22 3.00 6.78
N ARG A 41 -13.95 4.18 6.24
CA ARG A 41 -13.71 5.41 7.01
C ARG A 41 -14.95 6.32 7.05
N ASP A 42 -15.95 6.04 6.20
CA ASP A 42 -17.20 6.80 6.11
C ASP A 42 -18.30 6.31 7.07
N GLY A 43 -17.94 5.42 7.99
CA GLY A 43 -18.87 4.89 9.00
C GLY A 43 -19.92 3.91 8.45
N THR A 44 -19.72 3.36 7.25
CA THR A 44 -20.63 2.38 6.65
C THR A 44 -19.94 1.06 6.38
N ILE A 45 -20.70 -0.02 6.25
CA ILE A 45 -20.20 -1.32 5.83
C ILE A 45 -21.06 -1.91 4.70
N GLY A 46 -20.41 -2.58 3.78
CA GLY A 46 -20.98 -3.32 2.66
C GLY A 46 -20.69 -4.82 2.75
N PRO A 47 -20.23 -5.45 1.66
CA PRO A 47 -19.89 -6.85 1.68
C PRO A 47 -18.70 -7.14 2.59
N VAL A 48 -18.75 -8.32 3.24
CA VAL A 48 -17.65 -8.82 4.07
C VAL A 48 -16.92 -9.91 3.30
N TYR A 49 -15.61 -9.75 3.17
CA TYR A 49 -14.73 -10.73 2.51
C TYR A 49 -13.96 -11.51 3.57
N GLU A 50 -13.87 -12.81 3.39
CA GLU A 50 -12.89 -13.63 4.10
C GLU A 50 -11.67 -13.82 3.20
N ILE A 51 -10.53 -13.29 3.65
CA ILE A 51 -9.25 -13.39 2.94
C ILE A 51 -8.25 -14.01 3.91
N ASN A 52 -7.78 -15.20 3.60
CA ASN A 52 -6.74 -15.91 4.38
C ASN A 52 -7.02 -15.92 5.90
N GLY A 53 -8.28 -16.10 6.30
CA GLY A 53 -8.72 -16.18 7.70
C GLY A 53 -9.00 -14.83 8.38
N LEU A 54 -8.99 -13.72 7.64
CA LEU A 54 -9.48 -12.43 8.10
C LEU A 54 -10.84 -12.11 7.48
N LYS A 55 -11.81 -11.74 8.29
CA LYS A 55 -13.09 -11.19 7.83
C LYS A 55 -12.98 -9.68 7.75
N ILE A 56 -13.13 -9.15 6.54
CA ILE A 56 -12.90 -7.74 6.22
C ILE A 56 -14.18 -7.14 5.67
N ALA A 57 -14.73 -6.17 6.38
CA ALA A 57 -15.91 -5.42 5.95
C ALA A 57 -15.50 -4.24 5.08
N LEU A 58 -15.92 -4.28 3.82
CA LEU A 58 -15.70 -3.19 2.86
C LEU A 58 -16.70 -2.04 3.10
N PRO A 59 -16.44 -0.83 2.59
CA PRO A 59 -17.43 0.25 2.60
C PRO A 59 -18.73 -0.13 1.88
N PHE A 60 -19.83 0.50 2.23
CA PHE A 60 -21.08 0.33 1.50
C PHE A 60 -20.99 1.01 0.12
N PRO A 61 -21.43 0.35 -0.98
CA PRO A 61 -21.34 0.91 -2.32
C PRO A 61 -22.42 1.99 -2.56
N LYS A 62 -22.23 3.18 -1.99
CA LYS A 62 -23.14 4.33 -2.16
C LYS A 62 -23.15 4.85 -3.58
N HIS A 63 -21.96 4.98 -4.15
CA HIS A 63 -21.72 5.40 -5.52
C HIS A 63 -20.80 4.41 -6.22
N VAL A 64 -21.10 4.08 -7.47
CA VAL A 64 -20.31 3.15 -8.28
C VAL A 64 -20.00 3.80 -9.63
N GLU A 65 -18.74 4.08 -9.90
CA GLU A 65 -18.32 4.69 -11.16
C GLU A 65 -18.36 3.67 -12.30
N ASP A 66 -18.83 4.07 -13.46
CA ASP A 66 -18.67 3.30 -14.70
C ASP A 66 -17.55 3.93 -15.54
N ARG A 67 -16.49 3.17 -15.73
CA ARG A 67 -15.32 3.54 -16.54
C ARG A 67 -15.22 2.73 -17.83
N GLY A 68 -16.37 2.35 -18.38
CA GLY A 68 -16.45 1.48 -19.55
C GLY A 68 -16.34 -0.02 -19.21
N GLY A 69 -16.77 -0.40 -18.00
CA GLY A 69 -16.83 -1.79 -17.54
C GLY A 69 -15.49 -2.42 -17.16
N LYS A 70 -14.41 -1.62 -17.07
CA LYS A 70 -13.08 -2.02 -16.61
C LYS A 70 -12.34 -0.84 -15.98
N TRP A 71 -11.19 -1.10 -15.35
CA TRP A 71 -10.33 -0.04 -14.86
C TRP A 71 -9.71 0.74 -16.02
N VAL A 72 -9.90 2.06 -15.99
CA VAL A 72 -9.21 3.00 -16.88
C VAL A 72 -8.71 4.16 -16.03
N PRO A 73 -7.40 4.48 -16.05
CA PRO A 73 -6.87 5.67 -15.41
C PRO A 73 -7.54 6.94 -15.97
N GLN A 74 -7.81 7.91 -15.11
CA GLN A 74 -8.30 9.20 -15.55
C GLN A 74 -7.17 10.08 -16.07
N GLU A 75 -7.44 10.85 -17.12
CA GLU A 75 -6.47 11.81 -17.63
C GLU A 75 -6.25 12.93 -16.60
N TYR A 76 -4.99 13.19 -16.27
CA TYR A 76 -4.64 14.32 -15.42
C TYR A 76 -4.81 15.62 -16.20
N PRO A 77 -5.62 16.60 -15.71
CA PRO A 77 -5.91 17.80 -16.44
C PRO A 77 -4.65 18.55 -16.87
N LYS A 78 -4.57 18.92 -18.17
CA LYS A 78 -3.39 19.57 -18.76
C LYS A 78 -3.03 20.91 -18.08
N GLU A 79 -4.04 21.64 -17.58
CA GLU A 79 -3.80 22.89 -16.85
C GLU A 79 -3.08 22.60 -15.52
N LEU A 80 -3.53 21.62 -14.75
CA LEU A 80 -2.91 21.23 -13.48
C LEU A 80 -1.56 20.55 -13.66
N SER A 81 -1.34 19.83 -14.75
CA SER A 81 -0.06 19.15 -15.01
C SER A 81 1.15 20.09 -15.19
N LYS A 82 0.88 21.37 -15.46
CA LYS A 82 1.91 22.42 -15.54
C LYS A 82 2.42 22.85 -14.16
N LEU A 83 1.62 22.65 -13.13
CA LEU A 83 1.99 23.00 -11.76
C LEU A 83 2.90 21.91 -11.18
N LYS A 84 4.01 22.30 -10.59
CA LYS A 84 4.98 21.36 -10.01
C LYS A 84 4.94 21.32 -8.50
N THR A 85 4.54 22.44 -7.89
CA THR A 85 4.55 22.66 -6.45
C THR A 85 3.32 23.43 -6.00
N ILE A 86 3.04 23.41 -4.69
CA ILE A 86 1.99 24.24 -4.08
C ILE A 86 2.27 25.73 -4.28
N PHE A 87 3.53 26.14 -4.40
CA PHE A 87 3.88 27.54 -4.67
C PHE A 87 3.44 27.98 -6.06
N ASP A 88 3.39 27.09 -7.06
CA ASP A 88 2.86 27.40 -8.38
C ASP A 88 1.35 27.60 -8.32
N TRP A 89 0.63 26.79 -7.54
CA TRP A 89 -0.80 26.92 -7.29
C TRP A 89 -1.13 28.25 -6.61
N ASN A 90 -0.33 28.69 -5.65
CA ASN A 90 -0.58 29.94 -4.91
C ASN A 90 -0.49 31.19 -5.78
N LYS A 91 0.20 31.14 -6.92
CA LYS A 91 0.29 32.26 -7.88
C LYS A 91 -1.00 32.52 -8.69
N TYR A 92 -1.91 31.54 -8.73
CA TYR A 92 -3.17 31.66 -9.48
C TYR A 92 -4.26 32.33 -8.68
N ASP A 93 -5.17 33.01 -9.39
CA ASP A 93 -6.31 33.70 -8.82
C ASP A 93 -7.41 32.74 -8.31
N ASN A 94 -8.40 33.28 -7.62
CA ASN A 94 -9.50 32.50 -7.07
C ASN A 94 -10.40 31.88 -8.14
N GLN A 95 -10.48 32.48 -9.35
CA GLN A 95 -11.27 31.93 -10.44
C GLN A 95 -10.65 30.63 -10.96
N PHE A 96 -9.35 30.62 -11.18
CA PHE A 96 -8.63 29.39 -11.56
C PHE A 96 -8.71 28.33 -10.46
N LYS A 97 -8.46 28.72 -9.21
CA LYS A 97 -8.54 27.81 -8.06
C LYS A 97 -9.91 27.20 -7.91
N GLY A 98 -10.98 28.00 -7.99
CA GLY A 98 -12.37 27.54 -7.90
C GLY A 98 -12.75 26.53 -8.99
N LYS A 99 -12.15 26.61 -10.19
CA LYS A 99 -12.38 25.64 -11.25
C LYS A 99 -11.93 24.22 -10.88
N TRP A 100 -10.89 24.08 -10.05
CA TRP A 100 -10.21 22.82 -9.81
C TRP A 100 -10.32 22.29 -8.39
N VAL A 101 -10.91 23.04 -7.47
CA VAL A 101 -11.01 22.64 -6.07
C VAL A 101 -11.75 21.31 -5.91
N ASP A 102 -12.92 21.17 -6.56
CA ASP A 102 -13.72 19.92 -6.48
C ASP A 102 -12.98 18.70 -7.04
N TYR A 103 -12.20 18.89 -8.11
CA TYR A 103 -11.36 17.84 -8.65
C TYR A 103 -10.29 17.42 -7.63
N ILE A 104 -9.60 18.37 -7.02
CA ILE A 104 -8.55 18.11 -6.04
C ILE A 104 -9.14 17.43 -4.79
N GLU A 105 -10.26 17.92 -4.28
CA GLU A 105 -10.97 17.32 -3.14
C GLU A 105 -11.40 15.87 -3.45
N THR A 106 -11.91 15.62 -4.65
CA THR A 106 -12.26 14.26 -5.10
C THR A 106 -11.04 13.34 -5.11
N GLU A 107 -9.87 13.84 -5.52
CA GLU A 107 -8.63 13.06 -5.52
C GLU A 107 -8.15 12.75 -4.09
N PHE A 108 -8.30 13.67 -3.15
CA PHE A 108 -8.02 13.42 -1.73
C PHE A 108 -9.01 12.42 -1.12
N ASP A 109 -10.30 12.54 -1.43
CA ASP A 109 -11.33 11.57 -0.98
C ASP A 109 -11.03 10.17 -1.49
N ARG A 110 -10.71 10.01 -2.79
CA ARG A 110 -10.32 8.72 -3.38
C ARG A 110 -9.05 8.14 -2.75
N ARG A 111 -8.07 8.99 -2.44
CA ARG A 111 -6.84 8.60 -1.75
C ARG A 111 -7.11 8.07 -0.35
N GLU A 112 -8.06 8.65 0.37
CA GLU A 112 -8.38 8.26 1.74
C GLU A 112 -9.36 7.08 1.80
N ASN A 113 -10.46 7.17 1.05
CA ASN A 113 -11.60 6.26 1.18
C ASN A 113 -11.63 5.16 0.12
N GLY A 114 -10.87 5.33 -0.98
CA GLY A 114 -11.07 4.49 -2.17
C GLY A 114 -12.45 4.72 -2.78
N PHE A 115 -12.86 3.86 -3.67
CA PHE A 115 -14.20 3.95 -4.28
C PHE A 115 -14.60 2.66 -4.97
N TRP A 116 -15.86 2.58 -5.40
CA TRP A 116 -16.42 1.48 -6.17
C TRP A 116 -16.50 1.82 -7.65
N PHE A 117 -16.14 0.88 -8.51
CA PHE A 117 -16.33 0.98 -9.96
C PHE A 117 -16.90 -0.32 -10.53
N LEU A 118 -17.43 -0.25 -11.76
CA LEU A 118 -17.88 -1.44 -12.47
C LEU A 118 -16.70 -2.11 -13.18
N ASN A 119 -16.46 -3.38 -12.85
CA ASN A 119 -15.50 -4.24 -13.53
C ASN A 119 -16.22 -5.51 -13.99
N LYS A 120 -16.31 -5.76 -15.30
CA LYS A 120 -17.05 -6.91 -15.86
C LYS A 120 -18.48 -7.00 -15.30
N LYS A 121 -19.20 -5.86 -15.24
CA LYS A 121 -20.56 -5.71 -14.66
C LYS A 121 -20.66 -5.98 -13.15
N GLN A 122 -19.56 -6.21 -12.45
CA GLN A 122 -19.53 -6.41 -11.01
C GLN A 122 -19.06 -5.14 -10.27
N LYS A 123 -19.71 -4.83 -9.15
CA LYS A 123 -19.26 -3.76 -8.27
C LYS A 123 -17.94 -4.16 -7.63
N THR A 124 -16.88 -3.43 -7.93
CA THR A 124 -15.51 -3.72 -7.52
C THR A 124 -14.97 -2.55 -6.70
N TYR A 125 -14.63 -2.80 -5.44
CA TYR A 125 -14.03 -1.81 -4.56
C TYR A 125 -12.51 -1.82 -4.69
N ILE A 126 -11.92 -0.64 -4.78
CA ILE A 126 -10.49 -0.43 -4.60
C ILE A 126 -10.23 0.50 -3.42
N THR A 127 -9.27 0.14 -2.58
CA THR A 127 -8.85 0.98 -1.44
C THR A 127 -8.15 2.24 -1.93
N GLY A 128 -8.05 3.26 -1.08
CA GLY A 128 -7.31 4.47 -1.41
C GLY A 128 -5.85 4.21 -1.76
N THR A 129 -5.18 3.30 -1.04
CA THR A 129 -3.81 2.87 -1.37
C THR A 129 -3.73 2.22 -2.76
N HIS A 130 -4.71 1.37 -3.11
CA HIS A 130 -4.77 0.77 -4.46
C HIS A 130 -5.02 1.81 -5.54
N TYR A 131 -5.91 2.79 -5.26
CA TYR A 131 -6.13 3.92 -6.15
C TYR A 131 -4.85 4.70 -6.43
N MET A 132 -4.09 5.05 -5.39
CA MET A 132 -2.80 5.75 -5.53
C MET A 132 -1.79 4.94 -6.36
N TYR A 133 -1.78 3.62 -6.20
CA TYR A 133 -0.96 2.74 -7.01
C TYR A 133 -1.37 2.76 -8.48
N LEU A 134 -2.66 2.62 -8.79
CA LEU A 134 -3.16 2.51 -10.17
C LEU A 134 -3.18 3.84 -10.93
N GLN A 135 -3.47 4.94 -10.25
CA GLN A 135 -3.67 6.25 -10.87
C GLN A 135 -2.41 7.11 -10.90
N TRP A 136 -1.60 7.05 -9.83
CA TRP A 136 -0.55 8.03 -9.60
C TRP A 136 0.86 7.43 -9.51
N THR A 137 1.00 6.11 -9.44
CA THR A 137 2.30 5.44 -9.40
C THR A 137 2.76 5.09 -10.80
N LYS A 138 3.82 5.73 -11.28
CA LYS A 138 4.48 5.30 -12.51
C LYS A 138 5.45 4.17 -12.22
N ILE A 139 5.31 3.11 -12.99
CA ILE A 139 6.23 1.97 -13.03
C ILE A 139 7.03 2.00 -14.35
N ASP A 140 7.92 1.04 -14.56
CA ASP A 140 8.84 1.02 -15.71
C ASP A 140 8.14 1.08 -17.08
N VAL A 141 6.89 0.59 -17.16
CA VAL A 141 6.10 0.52 -18.39
C VAL A 141 4.93 1.53 -18.45
N GLY A 142 4.87 2.47 -17.52
CA GLY A 142 3.78 3.46 -17.45
C GLY A 142 2.96 3.36 -16.16
N LEU A 143 1.64 3.47 -16.25
CA LEU A 143 0.77 3.21 -15.09
C LEU A 143 0.50 1.72 -14.96
N PRO A 144 0.36 1.20 -13.71
CA PRO A 144 0.05 -0.20 -13.49
C PRO A 144 -1.34 -0.56 -14.04
N GLU A 145 -1.47 -1.77 -14.56
CA GLU A 145 -2.76 -2.35 -14.91
C GLU A 145 -3.49 -2.84 -13.65
N PHE A 146 -4.82 -2.79 -13.69
CA PHE A 146 -5.63 -3.38 -12.64
C PHE A 146 -5.50 -4.91 -12.67
N ARG A 147 -5.25 -5.50 -11.49
CA ARG A 147 -5.24 -6.95 -11.26
C ARG A 147 -6.03 -7.26 -10.00
N GLU A 148 -6.86 -8.28 -10.07
CA GLU A 148 -7.65 -8.73 -8.93
C GLU A 148 -6.76 -9.20 -7.77
N SER A 149 -5.62 -9.82 -8.07
CA SER A 149 -4.59 -10.17 -7.08
C SER A 149 -4.08 -8.96 -6.31
N ASN A 150 -3.78 -7.85 -7.01
CA ASN A 150 -3.33 -6.62 -6.37
C ASN A 150 -4.46 -5.96 -5.55
N ARG A 151 -5.72 -6.05 -6.03
CA ARG A 151 -6.88 -5.56 -5.28
C ARG A 151 -7.02 -6.27 -3.93
N ILE A 152 -6.91 -7.59 -3.93
CA ILE A 152 -6.97 -8.40 -2.71
C ILE A 152 -5.78 -8.11 -1.79
N PHE A 153 -4.57 -7.95 -2.35
CA PHE A 153 -3.40 -7.52 -1.59
C PHE A 153 -3.65 -6.20 -0.85
N PHE A 154 -4.19 -5.17 -1.53
CA PHE A 154 -4.42 -3.87 -0.92
C PHE A 154 -5.60 -3.86 0.06
N ILE A 155 -6.65 -4.64 -0.17
CA ILE A 155 -7.73 -4.83 0.81
C ILE A 155 -7.18 -5.47 2.09
N TYR A 156 -6.36 -6.52 1.94
CA TYR A 156 -5.73 -7.18 3.08
C TYR A 156 -4.76 -6.25 3.83
N TRP A 157 -4.00 -5.46 3.09
CA TRP A 157 -3.12 -4.44 3.68
C TRP A 157 -3.92 -3.38 4.46
N GLU A 158 -5.04 -2.91 3.92
CA GLU A 158 -5.88 -1.96 4.63
C GLU A 158 -6.43 -2.56 5.93
N ALA A 159 -6.80 -3.84 5.92
CA ALA A 159 -7.18 -4.54 7.13
C ALA A 159 -6.03 -4.64 8.16
N CYS A 160 -4.81 -4.89 7.71
CA CYS A 160 -3.63 -4.86 8.59
C CYS A 160 -3.40 -3.47 9.20
N LYS A 161 -3.65 -2.39 8.45
CA LYS A 161 -3.58 -1.01 8.99
C LYS A 161 -4.67 -0.72 10.00
N ALA A 162 -5.89 -1.16 9.72
CA ALA A 162 -7.06 -0.93 10.55
C ALA A 162 -7.02 -1.69 11.89
N ASP A 163 -6.48 -2.89 11.89
CA ASP A 163 -6.39 -3.70 13.11
C ASP A 163 -5.24 -3.23 14.02
N THR A 164 -5.59 -2.64 15.15
CA THR A 164 -4.61 -2.13 16.14
C THR A 164 -3.81 -3.24 16.84
N ARG A 165 -4.20 -4.51 16.69
CA ARG A 165 -3.49 -5.67 17.23
C ARG A 165 -2.40 -6.18 16.29
N CYS A 166 -2.41 -5.78 15.01
CA CYS A 166 -1.55 -6.25 13.95
C CYS A 166 -0.37 -5.30 13.72
N PHE A 167 0.84 -5.84 13.59
CA PHE A 167 2.03 -5.08 13.17
C PHE A 167 2.18 -4.94 11.65
N GLY A 168 1.36 -5.62 10.86
CA GLY A 168 1.42 -5.56 9.40
C GLY A 168 1.26 -6.93 8.74
N MET A 169 1.75 -7.05 7.52
CA MET A 169 1.59 -8.28 6.73
C MET A 169 2.91 -9.01 6.47
N CYS A 170 2.82 -10.34 6.34
CA CYS A 170 3.87 -11.22 5.84
C CYS A 170 3.36 -11.89 4.55
N TYR A 171 3.83 -11.41 3.39
CA TYR A 171 3.32 -11.80 2.08
C TYR A 171 4.25 -12.80 1.39
N LEU A 172 3.78 -14.03 1.22
CA LEU A 172 4.43 -15.01 0.35
C LEU A 172 3.95 -14.79 -1.09
N LYS A 173 4.86 -14.32 -1.92
CA LYS A 173 4.58 -13.90 -3.30
C LYS A 173 5.25 -14.79 -4.33
N ASN A 174 4.71 -14.82 -5.54
CA ASN A 174 5.42 -15.29 -6.73
C ASN A 174 6.37 -14.20 -7.28
N ARG A 175 7.24 -14.58 -8.19
CA ARG A 175 8.07 -13.61 -8.92
C ARG A 175 7.18 -12.69 -9.77
N ARG A 176 7.62 -11.42 -9.94
CA ARG A 176 6.93 -10.39 -10.74
C ARG A 176 5.52 -10.02 -10.28
N SER A 177 5.19 -10.28 -9.02
CA SER A 177 3.90 -9.84 -8.42
C SER A 177 3.74 -8.32 -8.28
N GLY A 178 4.76 -7.51 -8.62
CA GLY A 178 4.73 -6.06 -8.45
C GLY A 178 4.98 -5.56 -7.03
N PHE A 179 5.27 -6.43 -6.06
CA PHE A 179 5.38 -6.08 -4.63
C PHE A 179 6.30 -4.88 -4.35
N SER A 180 7.48 -4.82 -4.97
CA SER A 180 8.42 -3.72 -4.71
C SER A 180 7.87 -2.36 -5.18
N PHE A 181 7.06 -2.30 -6.25
CA PHE A 181 6.36 -1.08 -6.65
C PHE A 181 5.16 -0.79 -5.76
N MET A 182 4.35 -1.78 -5.39
CA MET A 182 3.21 -1.62 -4.49
C MET A 182 3.64 -1.09 -3.13
N SER A 183 4.73 -1.64 -2.56
CA SER A 183 5.28 -1.21 -1.28
C SER A 183 5.96 0.16 -1.36
N SER A 184 6.64 0.48 -2.46
CA SER A 184 7.20 1.81 -2.70
C SER A 184 6.09 2.87 -2.86
N SER A 185 4.99 2.53 -3.54
CA SER A 185 3.82 3.41 -3.64
C SER A 185 3.23 3.72 -2.26
N GLU A 186 3.10 2.71 -1.39
CA GLU A 186 2.59 2.92 -0.03
C GLU A 186 3.55 3.73 0.84
N LEU A 187 4.88 3.56 0.70
CA LEU A 187 5.85 4.42 1.37
C LEU A 187 5.63 5.90 1.03
N VAL A 188 5.52 6.20 -0.27
CA VAL A 188 5.28 7.58 -0.73
C VAL A 188 3.89 8.05 -0.31
N ASN A 189 2.87 7.19 -0.41
CA ASN A 189 1.52 7.51 0.00
C ASN A 189 1.47 7.92 1.49
N ILE A 190 1.99 7.11 2.39
CA ILE A 190 2.02 7.43 3.83
C ILE A 190 2.97 8.60 4.10
N GLY A 191 4.14 8.64 3.47
CA GLY A 191 5.14 9.68 3.69
C GLY A 191 4.68 11.08 3.33
N THR A 192 3.78 11.22 2.35
CA THR A 192 3.28 12.52 1.88
C THR A 192 2.03 13.02 2.60
N ILE A 193 1.51 12.30 3.61
CA ILE A 193 0.34 12.71 4.40
C ILE A 193 0.54 12.64 5.91
N THR A 194 1.62 12.01 6.38
CA THR A 194 1.85 11.81 7.82
C THR A 194 2.82 12.85 8.34
N LYS A 195 2.49 13.52 9.43
CA LYS A 195 3.40 14.43 10.14
C LYS A 195 4.29 13.66 11.12
N ASN A 196 5.54 14.14 11.31
CA ASN A 196 6.51 13.64 12.29
C ASN A 196 6.75 12.12 12.20
N ALA A 197 6.92 11.60 10.98
CA ALA A 197 7.05 10.17 10.75
C ALA A 197 8.39 9.82 10.10
N ARG A 198 8.86 8.62 10.41
CA ARG A 198 9.96 7.98 9.69
C ARG A 198 9.47 6.69 9.04
N LEU A 199 9.89 6.48 7.80
CA LEU A 199 9.55 5.29 7.02
C LEU A 199 10.85 4.67 6.53
N GLY A 200 10.97 3.35 6.64
CA GLY A 200 12.23 2.64 6.39
C GLY A 200 12.11 1.54 5.34
N ILE A 201 13.23 1.26 4.67
CA ILE A 201 13.36 0.18 3.70
C ILE A 201 14.50 -0.73 4.09
N LEU A 202 14.22 -2.02 4.14
CA LEU A 202 15.20 -3.11 4.19
C LEU A 202 14.94 -4.06 3.02
N SER A 203 16.00 -4.64 2.48
CA SER A 203 15.92 -5.66 1.45
C SER A 203 16.92 -6.78 1.72
N LYS A 204 17.13 -7.72 0.81
CA LYS A 204 18.12 -8.80 0.98
C LYS A 204 19.54 -8.26 1.16
N THR A 205 19.87 -7.09 0.58
CA THR A 205 21.13 -6.37 0.79
C THR A 205 20.86 -4.86 0.88
N GLY A 206 21.80 -4.09 1.45
CA GLY A 206 21.71 -2.62 1.46
C GLY A 206 21.72 -2.02 0.05
N SER A 207 22.43 -2.65 -0.90
CA SER A 207 22.42 -2.22 -2.30
C SER A 207 21.04 -2.36 -2.93
N ASP A 208 20.34 -3.47 -2.69
CA ASP A 208 18.96 -3.66 -3.18
C ASP A 208 17.97 -2.69 -2.53
N ALA A 209 18.13 -2.40 -1.23
CA ALA A 209 17.32 -1.40 -0.54
C ALA A 209 17.54 0.00 -1.13
N LYS A 210 18.80 0.36 -1.43
CA LYS A 210 19.15 1.61 -2.11
C LYS A 210 18.53 1.69 -3.50
N ILE A 211 18.62 0.65 -4.31
CA ILE A 211 18.02 0.58 -5.64
C ILE A 211 16.50 0.76 -5.55
N MET A 212 15.84 0.08 -4.62
CA MET A 212 14.41 0.28 -4.40
C MET A 212 14.07 1.74 -4.08
N PHE A 213 14.88 2.39 -3.25
CA PHE A 213 14.71 3.79 -2.89
C PHE A 213 14.92 4.71 -4.09
N THR A 214 16.08 4.61 -4.80
CA THR A 214 16.43 5.52 -5.89
C THR A 214 15.59 5.33 -7.14
N ASP A 215 15.23 4.08 -7.47
CA ASP A 215 14.63 3.75 -8.76
C ASP A 215 13.10 3.60 -8.68
N LYS A 216 12.53 3.52 -7.46
CA LYS A 216 11.08 3.41 -7.26
C LYS A 216 10.53 4.53 -6.39
N VAL A 217 10.97 4.64 -5.12
CA VAL A 217 10.40 5.60 -4.16
C VAL A 217 10.58 7.04 -4.63
N VAL A 218 11.80 7.43 -4.99
CA VAL A 218 12.09 8.81 -5.46
C VAL A 218 11.33 9.16 -6.74
N PRO A 219 11.32 8.33 -7.80
CA PRO A 219 10.53 8.60 -9.00
C PRO A 219 9.02 8.68 -8.74
N ILE A 220 8.45 7.83 -7.88
CA ILE A 220 7.03 7.88 -7.52
C ILE A 220 6.70 9.24 -6.88
N SER A 221 7.47 9.66 -5.88
CA SER A 221 7.29 10.96 -5.23
C SER A 221 7.42 12.13 -6.21
N THR A 222 8.42 12.08 -7.09
CA THR A 222 8.64 13.12 -8.10
C THR A 222 7.49 13.22 -9.10
N ASN A 223 6.85 12.10 -9.44
CA ASN A 223 5.76 12.05 -10.41
C ASN A 223 4.37 12.36 -9.84
N TYR A 224 4.21 12.45 -8.53
CA TYR A 224 2.92 12.85 -7.95
C TYR A 224 2.46 14.22 -8.45
N PRO A 225 1.15 14.48 -8.57
CA PRO A 225 0.63 15.82 -8.85
C PRO A 225 0.99 16.79 -7.72
N PHE A 226 1.06 18.07 -8.03
CA PHE A 226 1.50 19.11 -7.08
C PHE A 226 0.74 19.08 -5.76
N PHE A 227 -0.56 18.78 -5.78
CA PHE A 227 -1.43 18.78 -4.60
C PHE A 227 -1.19 17.58 -3.66
N PHE A 228 -0.51 16.53 -4.12
CA PHE A 228 -0.04 15.43 -3.28
C PHE A 228 1.41 15.58 -2.83
N LYS A 229 2.12 16.60 -3.31
CA LYS A 229 3.51 16.84 -2.95
C LYS A 229 3.63 17.79 -1.77
N PRO A 230 4.07 17.35 -0.59
CA PRO A 230 4.48 18.25 0.47
C PRO A 230 5.78 18.98 0.08
N VAL A 231 6.11 20.00 0.85
CA VAL A 231 7.41 20.68 0.71
C VAL A 231 8.53 19.67 0.98
N GLN A 232 9.50 19.62 0.07
CA GLN A 232 10.63 18.71 0.13
C GLN A 232 11.91 19.48 0.44
N ASP A 233 12.72 18.94 1.36
CA ASP A 233 14.08 19.41 1.61
C ASP A 233 15.09 18.63 0.78
N GLY A 234 16.17 19.32 0.36
CA GLY A 234 17.29 18.71 -0.35
C GLY A 234 17.14 18.62 -1.86
N MET A 235 17.85 17.65 -2.45
CA MET A 235 17.94 17.49 -3.90
C MET A 235 16.69 16.86 -4.48
N ASP A 236 16.40 17.15 -5.75
CA ASP A 236 15.30 16.53 -6.50
C ASP A 236 15.43 14.99 -6.63
N LYS A 237 16.66 14.48 -6.57
CA LYS A 237 16.98 13.05 -6.66
C LYS A 237 17.86 12.61 -5.49
N PRO A 238 17.30 12.50 -4.29
CA PRO A 238 18.07 12.07 -3.12
C PRO A 238 18.51 10.60 -3.27
N LYS A 239 19.67 10.26 -2.67
CA LYS A 239 20.24 8.91 -2.73
C LYS A 239 20.13 8.12 -1.41
N THR A 240 19.85 8.82 -0.33
CA THR A 240 19.85 8.24 1.03
C THR A 240 18.59 8.49 1.81
N GLU A 241 18.05 9.69 1.77
CA GLU A 241 16.85 10.11 2.48
C GLU A 241 16.01 11.06 1.62
N LEU A 242 14.71 10.84 1.58
CA LEU A 242 13.71 11.75 1.02
C LEU A 242 12.98 12.42 2.19
N GLY A 243 13.25 13.71 2.41
CA GLY A 243 12.71 14.48 3.54
C GLY A 243 11.60 15.43 3.10
N PHE A 244 10.46 15.37 3.76
CA PHE A 244 9.32 16.27 3.56
C PHE A 244 9.29 17.30 4.68
N ARG A 245 10.23 18.23 4.63
CA ARG A 245 10.39 19.31 5.62
C ARG A 245 10.73 20.64 4.93
N VAL A 246 10.51 21.74 5.63
CA VAL A 246 10.89 23.06 5.10
C VAL A 246 12.41 23.19 5.12
N PRO A 247 13.05 23.55 3.99
CA PRO A 247 14.50 23.74 3.95
C PRO A 247 15.00 24.81 4.92
N ALA A 248 16.09 24.54 5.63
CA ALA A 248 16.68 25.45 6.61
C ALA A 248 16.99 26.85 6.03
N SER A 249 17.38 26.92 4.75
CA SER A 249 17.60 28.18 4.03
C SER A 249 16.35 29.06 3.89
N LYS A 250 15.15 28.46 3.93
CA LYS A 250 13.88 29.19 3.91
C LYS A 250 13.43 29.62 5.30
N ILE A 251 13.76 28.87 6.33
CA ILE A 251 13.48 29.24 7.73
C ILE A 251 14.20 30.54 8.09
N THR A 252 15.44 30.71 7.64
CA THR A 252 16.24 31.94 7.91
C THR A 252 15.68 33.15 7.16
N ARG A 253 15.08 32.98 5.97
CA ARG A 253 14.44 34.07 5.22
C ARG A 253 13.07 34.47 5.80
N ASN A 254 12.29 33.52 6.26
CA ASN A 254 10.94 33.77 6.79
C ASN A 254 10.98 34.56 8.11
N ASN A 255 12.08 34.56 8.85
CA ASN A 255 12.26 35.44 10.01
C ASN A 255 12.45 36.91 9.63
N MET A 256 12.71 37.24 8.37
CA MET A 256 12.89 38.62 7.88
C MET A 256 11.66 39.17 7.10
N ASP A 257 10.89 38.32 6.46
CA ASP A 257 9.70 38.71 5.68
C ASP A 257 8.42 38.12 6.31
N LYS A 258 7.77 38.93 7.15
CA LYS A 258 6.50 38.56 7.87
C LYS A 258 5.27 38.39 6.97
N ASN A 259 5.39 38.28 5.65
CA ASN A 259 4.29 38.23 4.68
C ASN A 259 4.19 36.96 3.82
N GLU A 260 5.05 35.94 4.03
CA GLU A 260 4.82 34.64 3.43
C GLU A 260 4.06 33.77 4.41
N GLU A 261 2.90 33.23 4.01
CA GLU A 261 2.12 32.26 4.77
C GLU A 261 3.04 31.17 5.31
N ASP A 262 2.95 30.85 6.60
CA ASP A 262 3.72 29.81 7.28
C ASP A 262 3.43 28.46 6.62
N ILE A 263 4.31 28.03 5.71
CA ILE A 263 4.20 26.72 5.09
C ILE A 263 4.83 25.72 6.06
N GLU A 264 3.97 24.98 6.75
CA GLU A 264 4.40 23.87 7.59
C GLU A 264 4.92 22.70 6.76
N GLY A 265 6.13 22.22 7.09
CA GLY A 265 6.63 20.93 6.63
C GLY A 265 5.92 19.76 7.35
N LEU A 266 5.97 18.57 6.77
CA LEU A 266 5.48 17.36 7.43
C LEU A 266 6.46 16.81 8.47
N ASP A 267 7.73 17.20 8.43
CA ASP A 267 8.83 16.62 9.23
C ASP A 267 8.88 15.08 9.15
N THR A 268 8.64 14.60 7.96
CA THR A 268 8.59 13.17 7.64
C THR A 268 9.72 12.81 6.68
N SER A 269 10.30 11.63 6.89
CA SER A 269 11.36 11.12 6.02
C SER A 269 11.15 9.66 5.61
N ILE A 270 11.65 9.34 4.41
CA ILE A 270 11.76 7.97 3.89
C ILE A 270 13.25 7.71 3.65
N ASP A 271 13.78 6.65 4.24
CA ASP A 271 15.18 6.25 4.05
C ASP A 271 15.33 4.73 3.83
N TRP A 272 16.55 4.30 3.63
CA TRP A 272 16.92 2.90 3.56
C TRP A 272 18.15 2.63 4.42
N LYS A 273 18.30 1.38 4.88
CA LYS A 273 19.49 0.95 5.64
C LYS A 273 20.11 -0.32 5.07
N ASN A 274 21.38 -0.53 5.42
CA ASN A 274 22.06 -1.79 5.17
C ASN A 274 21.36 -2.92 5.95
N THR A 275 21.38 -4.11 5.36
CA THR A 275 20.79 -5.31 5.93
C THR A 275 21.65 -5.82 7.07
N ALA A 276 21.13 -5.73 8.28
CA ALA A 276 21.76 -6.25 9.50
C ALA A 276 20.67 -6.56 10.53
N ASP A 277 20.96 -7.45 11.48
CA ASP A 277 20.02 -7.85 12.52
C ASP A 277 19.54 -6.67 13.38
N ASN A 278 20.39 -5.66 13.56
CA ASN A 278 20.11 -4.44 14.35
C ASN A 278 19.74 -3.21 13.50
N SER A 279 19.45 -3.39 12.20
CA SER A 279 19.00 -2.26 11.37
C SER A 279 17.72 -1.64 11.93
N TYR A 280 17.68 -0.30 12.01
CA TYR A 280 16.64 0.50 12.65
C TYR A 280 16.49 0.35 14.17
N ASP A 281 17.41 -0.33 14.86
CA ASP A 281 17.34 -0.40 16.33
C ASP A 281 17.29 0.99 16.97
N GLY A 282 16.43 1.15 17.99
CA GLY A 282 16.24 2.43 18.68
C GLY A 282 15.42 3.49 17.93
N GLU A 283 14.99 3.23 16.70
CA GLU A 283 14.20 4.18 15.92
C GLU A 283 12.68 3.95 16.06
N LYS A 284 11.90 4.99 15.77
CA LYS A 284 10.42 4.88 15.71
C LYS A 284 10.00 4.98 14.24
N LEU A 285 9.34 3.93 13.75
CA LEU A 285 8.93 3.86 12.36
C LEU A 285 7.40 3.86 12.24
N LYS A 286 6.91 4.61 11.26
CA LYS A 286 5.50 4.59 10.86
C LYS A 286 5.20 3.48 9.86
N LEU A 287 6.12 3.22 8.94
CA LEU A 287 6.08 2.11 8.01
C LEU A 287 7.48 1.55 7.80
N LEU A 288 7.60 0.24 7.82
CA LEU A 288 8.83 -0.49 7.47
C LEU A 288 8.53 -1.46 6.33
N ILE A 289 9.33 -1.42 5.29
CA ILE A 289 9.29 -2.38 4.20
C ILE A 289 10.44 -3.37 4.35
N HIS A 290 10.12 -4.66 4.33
CA HIS A 290 11.07 -5.74 4.13
C HIS A 290 10.84 -6.37 2.75
N ASP A 291 11.62 -6.00 1.76
CA ASP A 291 11.59 -6.66 0.45
C ASP A 291 12.57 -7.84 0.42
N GLU A 292 12.18 -8.93 -0.23
CA GLU A 292 12.95 -10.17 -0.37
C GLU A 292 13.39 -10.78 0.99
N ALA A 293 12.49 -10.78 1.97
CA ALA A 293 12.76 -11.19 3.35
C ALA A 293 13.25 -12.63 3.51
N ALA A 294 12.86 -13.57 2.62
CA ALA A 294 13.37 -14.94 2.63
C ALA A 294 14.80 -15.09 2.07
N LYS A 295 15.39 -14.02 1.56
CA LYS A 295 16.72 -14.05 0.93
C LYS A 295 17.82 -13.44 1.82
N TRP A 296 17.55 -13.25 3.08
CA TRP A 296 18.56 -12.86 4.04
C TRP A 296 19.47 -14.04 4.34
N THR A 297 20.78 -13.84 4.16
CA THR A 297 21.79 -14.90 4.33
C THR A 297 22.65 -14.64 5.56
N PRO A 298 23.15 -15.70 6.24
CA PRO A 298 24.06 -15.53 7.34
C PRO A 298 25.22 -14.57 7.03
N PRO A 299 25.69 -13.76 8.01
CA PRO A 299 25.30 -13.83 9.42
C PRO A 299 23.93 -13.17 9.74
N ASN A 300 23.31 -12.47 8.80
CA ASN A 300 22.04 -11.75 9.01
C ASN A 300 20.87 -12.74 9.05
N ASN A 301 19.91 -12.48 9.94
CA ASN A 301 18.73 -13.31 10.13
C ASN A 301 17.47 -12.46 10.20
N ILE A 302 16.48 -12.78 9.34
CA ILE A 302 15.21 -12.05 9.28
C ILE A 302 14.41 -12.13 10.59
N GLU A 303 14.46 -13.25 11.30
CA GLU A 303 13.76 -13.39 12.59
C GLU A 303 14.41 -12.53 13.67
N SER A 304 15.75 -12.48 13.72
CA SER A 304 16.49 -11.62 14.63
C SER A 304 16.20 -10.15 14.36
N ASN A 305 16.27 -9.72 13.10
CA ASN A 305 15.91 -8.36 12.73
C ASN A 305 14.43 -8.05 13.02
N TRP A 306 13.51 -9.00 12.77
CA TRP A 306 12.09 -8.78 13.10
C TRP A 306 11.85 -8.56 14.60
N ARG A 307 12.56 -9.28 15.47
CA ARG A 307 12.47 -9.03 16.92
C ARG A 307 12.88 -7.61 17.30
N VAL A 308 13.90 -7.06 16.66
CA VAL A 308 14.34 -5.68 16.84
C VAL A 308 13.35 -4.70 16.22
N THR A 309 13.07 -4.82 14.93
CA THR A 309 12.26 -3.85 14.19
C THR A 309 10.78 -3.82 14.63
N LYS A 310 10.25 -4.93 15.14
CA LYS A 310 8.91 -4.96 15.76
C LYS A 310 8.81 -3.96 16.93
N THR A 311 9.90 -3.74 17.67
CA THR A 311 9.92 -2.75 18.78
C THR A 311 9.87 -1.32 18.26
N CYS A 312 10.42 -1.06 17.07
CA CYS A 312 10.41 0.26 16.42
C CYS A 312 9.00 0.69 15.94
N LEU A 313 8.08 -0.27 15.80
CA LEU A 313 6.70 -0.04 15.37
C LEU A 313 5.72 0.17 16.53
N ARG A 314 6.20 0.28 17.77
CA ARG A 314 5.33 0.48 18.95
C ARG A 314 5.85 1.56 19.86
N LEU A 315 4.95 2.12 20.65
CA LEU A 315 5.25 3.01 21.77
C LEU A 315 4.58 2.42 23.01
N GLY A 316 5.37 1.85 23.92
CA GLY A 316 4.85 1.06 25.01
C GLY A 316 4.06 -0.15 24.51
N SER A 317 2.80 -0.28 24.91
CA SER A 317 1.89 -1.33 24.44
C SER A 317 1.18 -1.01 23.12
N ARG A 318 1.18 0.26 22.67
CA ARG A 318 0.46 0.73 21.49
C ARG A 318 1.30 0.54 20.23
N ILE A 319 0.71 -0.10 19.21
CA ILE A 319 1.29 -0.18 17.85
C ILE A 319 1.08 1.17 17.16
N ILE A 320 2.18 1.82 16.76
CA ILE A 320 2.18 3.14 16.11
C ILE A 320 2.58 3.07 14.64
N GLY A 321 3.22 1.99 14.22
CA GLY A 321 3.67 1.76 12.86
C GLY A 321 3.30 0.38 12.36
N LYS A 322 3.52 0.16 11.07
CA LYS A 322 3.22 -1.11 10.39
C LYS A 322 4.42 -1.61 9.60
N CYS A 323 4.46 -2.92 9.36
CA CYS A 323 5.44 -3.55 8.49
C CYS A 323 4.74 -4.18 7.28
N MET A 324 5.27 -3.94 6.08
CA MET A 324 4.91 -4.66 4.88
C MET A 324 6.11 -5.52 4.49
N MET A 325 6.04 -6.81 4.83
CA MET A 325 7.08 -7.78 4.55
C MET A 325 6.66 -8.67 3.38
N GLY A 326 7.52 -8.84 2.39
CA GLY A 326 7.22 -9.71 1.26
C GLY A 326 8.44 -10.41 0.69
N SER A 327 8.25 -11.68 0.29
CA SER A 327 9.30 -12.45 -0.39
C SER A 327 8.73 -13.55 -1.25
N THR A 328 9.51 -13.94 -2.25
CA THR A 328 9.38 -15.26 -2.86
C THR A 328 9.98 -16.33 -1.95
N SER A 329 9.58 -17.58 -2.14
CA SER A 329 10.27 -18.71 -1.49
C SER A 329 11.77 -18.74 -1.82
N ASN A 330 12.55 -19.29 -0.91
CA ASN A 330 13.99 -19.50 -1.08
C ASN A 330 14.41 -20.86 -0.50
N ALA A 331 15.60 -21.34 -0.85
CA ALA A 331 16.16 -22.54 -0.26
C ALA A 331 16.29 -22.39 1.26
N MET A 332 15.99 -23.45 2.01
CA MET A 332 15.89 -23.40 3.48
C MET A 332 17.21 -23.01 4.14
N ASP A 333 18.34 -23.49 3.60
CA ASP A 333 19.69 -23.17 4.03
C ASP A 333 20.18 -21.76 3.64
N LYS A 334 19.43 -21.06 2.76
CA LYS A 334 19.75 -19.73 2.26
C LYS A 334 18.78 -18.64 2.75
N GLY A 335 18.28 -18.76 3.97
CA GLY A 335 17.35 -17.81 4.60
C GLY A 335 15.88 -18.19 4.48
N GLY A 336 15.54 -19.22 3.69
CA GLY A 336 14.16 -19.66 3.49
C GLY A 336 13.51 -20.20 4.76
N SER A 337 14.26 -20.88 5.64
CA SER A 337 13.72 -21.42 6.90
C SER A 337 13.18 -20.35 7.82
N GLY A 338 13.96 -19.30 8.12
CA GLY A 338 13.54 -18.23 9.02
C GLY A 338 12.31 -17.49 8.51
N TYR A 339 12.23 -17.24 7.20
CA TYR A 339 11.02 -16.64 6.62
C TYR A 339 9.81 -17.57 6.67
N LYS A 340 9.99 -18.88 6.44
CA LYS A 340 8.94 -19.89 6.55
C LYS A 340 8.36 -19.92 7.98
N ASP A 341 9.23 -19.92 8.99
CA ASP A 341 8.81 -19.95 10.39
C ASP A 341 8.05 -18.66 10.75
N LEU A 342 8.58 -17.52 10.34
CA LEU A 342 7.91 -16.23 10.51
C LEU A 342 6.54 -16.17 9.81
N TYR A 343 6.44 -16.71 8.59
CA TYR A 343 5.19 -16.79 7.84
C TYR A 343 4.17 -17.70 8.56
N ASN A 344 4.57 -18.88 9.02
CA ASN A 344 3.72 -19.80 9.76
C ASN A 344 3.24 -19.20 11.10
N ASP A 345 4.10 -18.45 11.78
CA ASP A 345 3.81 -17.71 13.00
C ASP A 345 2.90 -16.49 12.76
N SER A 346 2.62 -16.16 11.50
CA SER A 346 1.77 -15.05 11.08
C SER A 346 0.34 -15.48 10.66
N ASP A 347 -0.04 -16.75 10.83
CA ASP A 347 -1.37 -17.25 10.45
C ASP A 347 -2.49 -16.59 11.28
N PRO A 348 -3.39 -15.78 10.66
CA PRO A 348 -4.43 -15.07 11.39
C PRO A 348 -5.46 -15.98 12.06
N ARG A 349 -5.52 -17.25 11.68
CA ARG A 349 -6.39 -18.26 12.32
C ARG A 349 -5.82 -18.77 13.64
N LYS A 350 -4.54 -18.52 13.92
CA LYS A 350 -3.80 -18.95 15.12
C LYS A 350 -3.42 -17.76 15.99
N ARG A 351 -4.43 -17.04 16.48
CA ARG A 351 -4.24 -15.89 17.38
C ARG A 351 -4.28 -16.33 18.84
N SER A 352 -3.48 -15.66 19.66
CA SER A 352 -3.53 -15.78 21.13
C SER A 352 -4.73 -15.04 21.72
N GLN A 353 -4.94 -15.15 23.02
CA GLN A 353 -6.06 -14.49 23.73
C GLN A 353 -6.09 -12.95 23.54
N ASN A 354 -4.94 -12.31 23.35
CA ASN A 354 -4.86 -10.89 23.06
C ASN A 354 -5.15 -10.54 21.58
N GLY A 355 -5.54 -11.51 20.76
CA GLY A 355 -5.89 -11.36 19.35
C GLY A 355 -4.70 -11.21 18.41
N GLN A 356 -3.45 -11.37 18.87
CA GLN A 356 -2.25 -11.31 18.05
C GLN A 356 -1.82 -12.69 17.58
N THR A 357 -1.25 -12.78 16.38
CA THR A 357 -0.46 -13.92 15.94
C THR A 357 0.87 -13.97 16.69
N LYS A 358 1.58 -15.09 16.67
CA LYS A 358 2.86 -15.24 17.36
C LYS A 358 3.92 -14.24 16.84
N SER A 359 3.99 -14.02 15.53
CA SER A 359 4.86 -12.99 14.94
C SER A 359 4.35 -11.56 15.20
N GLY A 360 3.03 -11.39 15.31
CA GLY A 360 2.32 -10.13 15.31
C GLY A 360 1.97 -9.62 13.89
N LEU A 361 2.44 -10.29 12.83
CA LEU A 361 2.07 -10.03 11.44
C LEU A 361 0.88 -10.91 11.02
N TYR A 362 0.22 -10.54 9.91
CA TYR A 362 -0.78 -11.38 9.26
C TYR A 362 -0.25 -11.93 7.94
N ALA A 363 -0.28 -13.26 7.79
CA ALA A 363 0.18 -13.94 6.59
C ALA A 363 -0.79 -13.79 5.43
N LEU A 364 -0.28 -13.45 4.25
CA LEU A 364 -1.02 -13.45 2.99
C LEU A 364 -0.31 -14.34 1.98
N PHE A 365 -1.08 -15.16 1.27
CA PHE A 365 -0.66 -15.92 0.11
C PHE A 365 -1.60 -15.64 -1.06
N ILE A 366 -1.02 -15.30 -2.21
CA ILE A 366 -1.77 -15.22 -3.47
C ILE A 366 -1.18 -16.26 -4.40
N PRO A 367 -1.99 -17.23 -4.87
CA PRO A 367 -1.56 -18.26 -5.79
C PRO A 367 -0.98 -17.68 -7.08
N MET A 368 -0.02 -18.40 -7.65
CA MET A 368 0.78 -17.94 -8.77
C MET A 368 -0.06 -17.70 -10.03
N GLU A 369 -1.09 -18.51 -10.25
CA GLU A 369 -2.00 -18.40 -11.40
C GLU A 369 -2.72 -17.04 -11.50
N TRP A 370 -2.83 -16.31 -10.40
CA TRP A 370 -3.40 -14.95 -10.38
C TRP A 370 -2.45 -13.86 -10.87
N ASN A 371 -1.21 -14.21 -11.18
CA ASN A 371 -0.16 -13.25 -11.59
C ASN A 371 0.61 -13.71 -12.84
N PHE A 372 0.13 -14.70 -13.58
CA PHE A 372 0.73 -15.10 -14.84
C PHE A 372 0.53 -14.03 -15.90
N GLU A 373 1.61 -13.38 -16.31
CA GLU A 373 1.58 -12.45 -17.43
C GLU A 373 1.16 -13.18 -18.70
N GLY A 374 0.30 -12.53 -19.52
CA GLY A 374 -0.29 -13.12 -20.71
C GLY A 374 -1.51 -14.01 -20.45
N PHE A 375 -1.81 -14.33 -19.17
CA PHE A 375 -3.02 -15.04 -18.78
C PHE A 375 -3.96 -14.16 -17.94
N ILE A 376 -3.73 -12.87 -17.89
CA ILE A 376 -4.61 -11.91 -17.23
C ILE A 376 -5.41 -11.16 -18.28
N ASP A 377 -6.74 -11.22 -18.18
CA ASP A 377 -7.63 -10.51 -19.11
C ASP A 377 -7.65 -8.99 -18.84
N GLU A 378 -8.32 -8.25 -19.71
CA GLU A 378 -8.48 -6.79 -19.61
C GLU A 378 -9.23 -6.32 -18.35
N HIS A 379 -9.84 -7.21 -17.60
CA HIS A 379 -10.51 -6.99 -16.33
C HIS A 379 -9.63 -7.35 -15.13
N GLY A 380 -8.38 -7.77 -15.36
CA GLY A 380 -7.45 -8.16 -14.33
C GLY A 380 -7.67 -9.56 -13.74
N TRP A 381 -8.41 -10.43 -14.43
CA TRP A 381 -8.72 -11.79 -13.98
C TRP A 381 -7.90 -12.83 -14.74
N PRO A 382 -7.50 -13.93 -14.10
CA PRO A 382 -6.77 -14.98 -14.77
C PRO A 382 -7.67 -15.79 -15.72
N VAL A 383 -7.13 -16.09 -16.92
CA VAL A 383 -7.74 -16.93 -17.95
C VAL A 383 -6.76 -18.04 -18.25
N LEU A 384 -6.79 -19.12 -17.45
CA LEU A 384 -5.76 -20.16 -17.47
C LEU A 384 -5.89 -21.15 -18.63
N GLU A 385 -7.05 -21.21 -19.29
CA GLU A 385 -7.30 -22.16 -20.39
C GLU A 385 -6.59 -21.75 -21.68
N LYS A 386 -6.36 -20.45 -21.87
CA LYS A 386 -5.73 -19.90 -23.06
C LYS A 386 -5.07 -18.56 -22.73
N PRO A 387 -3.82 -18.33 -23.15
CA PRO A 387 -3.21 -17.01 -22.97
C PRO A 387 -4.00 -15.93 -23.72
N VAL A 388 -4.11 -14.76 -23.10
CA VAL A 388 -4.77 -13.58 -23.69
C VAL A 388 -3.96 -13.09 -24.89
N GLU A 389 -2.62 -13.15 -24.77
CA GLU A 389 -1.68 -12.88 -25.85
C GLU A 389 -0.70 -14.05 -26.00
N PRO A 390 -0.19 -14.30 -27.22
CA PRO A 390 0.81 -15.33 -27.43
C PRO A 390 2.07 -15.06 -26.60
N ILE A 391 2.50 -16.03 -25.81
CA ILE A 391 3.69 -15.94 -24.95
C ILE A 391 4.80 -16.81 -25.55
N LYS A 392 5.99 -16.23 -25.73
CA LYS A 392 7.17 -17.01 -26.10
C LYS A 392 7.72 -17.79 -24.92
N GLY A 393 7.89 -19.08 -25.10
CA GLY A 393 8.63 -19.95 -24.19
C GLY A 393 10.12 -19.62 -24.15
N ILE A 394 10.82 -20.22 -23.19
CA ILE A 394 12.26 -20.02 -22.98
C ILE A 394 13.07 -20.54 -24.20
N ASP A 395 12.56 -21.54 -24.89
CA ASP A 395 13.10 -22.13 -26.12
C ASP A 395 12.79 -21.35 -27.39
N GLY A 396 12.07 -20.22 -27.28
CA GLY A 396 11.62 -19.40 -28.40
C GLY A 396 10.32 -19.90 -29.05
N GLY A 397 9.78 -21.03 -28.63
CA GLY A 397 8.45 -21.51 -29.00
C GLY A 397 7.32 -20.70 -28.37
N TRP A 398 6.11 -20.84 -28.92
CA TRP A 398 4.92 -20.21 -28.34
C TRP A 398 4.29 -21.12 -27.30
N ILE A 399 4.00 -20.57 -26.11
CA ILE A 399 3.17 -21.25 -25.13
C ILE A 399 1.71 -21.01 -25.54
N GLN A 400 1.08 -22.02 -26.11
CA GLN A 400 -0.33 -21.93 -26.58
C GLN A 400 -1.30 -22.55 -25.59
N ASP A 401 -0.87 -23.49 -24.79
CA ASP A 401 -1.72 -24.22 -23.87
C ASP A 401 -1.15 -24.24 -22.47
N SER A 402 -2.05 -24.02 -21.56
CA SER A 402 -2.03 -24.21 -20.09
C SER A 402 -0.70 -24.47 -19.41
N VAL A 403 -0.51 -23.78 -18.40
CA VAL A 403 0.25 -24.16 -17.22
C VAL A 403 -0.29 -25.46 -16.61
#